data_cba0129a09f5f3b240f90c11989f7610
#
_entry.id   cba0129a09f5f3b240f90c11989f7610
#
_cell.length_a   1.000
_cell.length_b   1.000
_cell.length_c   1.000
_cell.angle_alpha   90.00
_cell.angle_beta   90.00
_cell.angle_gamma   90.00
#
_symmetry.space_group_name_H-M   'P 1'
#
loop_
_entity.id
_entity.type
_entity.pdbx_description
1 polymer ?
#
loop_
_entity_poly.entity_id
_entity_poly.type
_entity_poly.pdbx_seq_one_letter_code
_entity_poly.pdbx_strand_id
1 'polypeptide(L)'
;MKKNKFKLALSVLMGLALSWSQLHAVKIGVLHSLSGTMAISETSLKDVVMMAVKEINDSGGVLGEKIEAVVVDPASDWPLFAEKAKQLITEDKVAVTFGCWTSVSRKSCLPVFEENNALLFYPVQYEGEEQSLNVFYTAASPNQQLVPAAEYMANEMGCKKFYLLGTDYVFPRTANKVLKAYLKAQGVPDENVMEEYTPFHHQDYQTIVSKVKDFAASGDACILSTINGDSNVPFYKEFANQGLTSDDCPIMAFSVSEDELRAMDVPPLVGHLAAWNYFQSVKSSGNAAFVKSFKKFCVESGLPGGAKRVTCDPIEAAYFGVYVWKAAVEKCGSFDVDKVRKAVYGLEFDAPGGKKKMHPTNQHTLKPVYIGEILKSGQFKIVYASDGLVSPDSYSSYLWPDGNFPKPTGGPNGDGSL
;
A
#
# COMPACT_ATOMS: atom_id res chain seq x y z
N MET A 1 -95.16 6.11 6.36
CA MET A 1 -94.33 4.97 5.95
C MET A 1 -93.10 5.47 5.18
N LYS A 2 -91.94 5.64 5.79
CA LYS A 2 -90.72 6.02 5.11
C LYS A 2 -89.63 5.07 5.55
N LYS A 3 -89.05 4.29 4.63
CA LYS A 3 -87.96 3.37 4.85
C LYS A 3 -86.62 4.14 4.84
N ASN A 4 -85.93 4.16 5.97
CA ASN A 4 -84.58 4.68 6.02
C ASN A 4 -83.60 3.57 5.63
N LYS A 5 -82.81 3.79 4.57
CA LYS A 5 -81.65 2.95 4.18
C LYS A 5 -80.40 3.44 4.91
N PHE A 6 -79.91 2.66 5.79
CA PHE A 6 -78.61 2.86 6.40
C PHE A 6 -77.52 2.46 5.36
N LYS A 7 -76.71 3.39 4.96
CA LYS A 7 -75.49 3.12 4.14
C LYS A 7 -74.32 2.91 5.12
N LEU A 8 -73.83 1.70 5.18
CA LEU A 8 -72.58 1.33 5.89
C LEU A 8 -71.42 1.78 5.03
N ALA A 9 -70.66 2.77 5.45
CA ALA A 9 -69.42 3.19 4.83
C ALA A 9 -68.29 2.36 5.41
N LEU A 10 -67.72 1.46 4.58
CA LEU A 10 -66.54 0.64 4.92
C LEU A 10 -65.30 1.49 4.64
N SER A 11 -64.70 2.06 5.67
CA SER A 11 -63.44 2.78 5.60
C SER A 11 -62.30 1.76 5.57
N VAL A 12 -61.69 1.56 4.41
CA VAL A 12 -60.43 0.80 4.26
C VAL A 12 -59.30 1.67 4.79
N LEU A 13 -58.85 1.42 6.00
CA LEU A 13 -57.56 1.94 6.48
C LEU A 13 -56.44 1.17 5.78
N MET A 14 -55.88 1.80 4.75
CA MET A 14 -54.65 1.35 4.12
C MET A 14 -53.49 1.76 5.05
N GLY A 15 -53.09 0.84 5.95
CA GLY A 15 -51.93 1.01 6.81
C GLY A 15 -50.67 0.99 5.94
N LEU A 16 -50.08 2.16 5.68
CA LEU A 16 -48.71 2.28 5.24
C LEU A 16 -47.82 1.79 6.39
N ALA A 17 -47.48 0.51 6.34
CA ALA A 17 -46.32 0.00 7.09
C ALA A 17 -45.07 0.66 6.50
N LEU A 18 -44.68 1.84 7.01
CA LEU A 18 -43.32 2.34 6.92
C LEU A 18 -42.44 1.30 7.65
N SER A 19 -41.97 0.31 6.91
CA SER A 19 -40.86 -0.50 7.37
C SER A 19 -39.66 0.44 7.55
N TRP A 20 -39.39 0.84 8.78
CA TRP A 20 -38.11 1.36 9.16
C TRP A 20 -37.13 0.23 8.92
N SER A 21 -36.56 0.15 7.72
CA SER A 21 -35.33 -0.59 7.54
C SER A 21 -34.34 0.07 8.48
N GLN A 22 -34.03 -0.60 9.59
CA GLN A 22 -32.84 -0.26 10.34
C GLN A 22 -31.72 -0.22 9.30
N LEU A 23 -31.14 0.95 9.07
CA LEU A 23 -29.93 1.09 8.28
C LEU A 23 -28.85 0.30 9.01
N HIS A 24 -28.72 -0.99 8.68
CA HIS A 24 -27.60 -1.77 9.13
C HIS A 24 -26.37 -1.19 8.45
N ALA A 25 -25.39 -0.82 9.23
CA ALA A 25 -24.08 -0.41 8.72
C ALA A 25 -23.16 -1.63 8.68
N VAL A 26 -22.53 -1.87 7.55
CA VAL A 26 -21.44 -2.84 7.47
C VAL A 26 -20.19 -2.22 8.08
N LYS A 27 -19.56 -2.92 9.02
CA LYS A 27 -18.31 -2.45 9.63
C LYS A 27 -17.10 -2.89 8.83
N ILE A 28 -16.15 -1.98 8.68
CA ILE A 28 -14.81 -2.26 8.14
C ILE A 28 -13.75 -1.86 9.17
N GLY A 29 -12.62 -2.59 9.21
CA GLY A 29 -11.47 -2.25 10.03
C GLY A 29 -10.50 -1.34 9.29
N VAL A 30 -9.95 -0.34 9.98
CA VAL A 30 -8.85 0.52 9.50
C VAL A 30 -7.70 0.41 10.49
N LEU A 31 -6.66 -0.32 10.09
CA LEU A 31 -5.57 -0.75 10.96
C LEU A 31 -4.26 -0.09 10.50
N HIS A 32 -4.01 1.14 10.96
CA HIS A 32 -2.83 1.94 10.62
C HIS A 32 -2.26 2.65 11.83
N SER A 33 -0.92 2.69 11.93
CA SER A 33 -0.24 3.45 12.99
C SER A 33 -0.47 4.95 12.83
N LEU A 34 -1.05 5.56 13.85
CA LEU A 34 -1.28 7.00 13.93
C LEU A 34 -0.26 7.68 14.86
N SER A 35 0.57 6.87 15.51
CA SER A 35 1.68 7.27 16.38
C SER A 35 2.89 6.35 16.16
N GLY A 36 4.08 6.75 16.70
CA GLY A 36 5.33 6.03 16.53
C GLY A 36 6.01 6.27 15.17
N THR A 37 7.05 5.48 14.86
CA THR A 37 7.96 5.68 13.71
C THR A 37 7.26 5.63 12.35
N MET A 38 6.16 4.89 12.22
CA MET A 38 5.43 4.75 10.95
C MET A 38 4.29 5.75 10.76
N ALA A 39 4.00 6.61 11.75
CA ALA A 39 2.92 7.60 11.64
C ALA A 39 3.12 8.59 10.47
N ILE A 40 4.38 8.87 10.10
CA ILE A 40 4.74 9.72 8.97
C ILE A 40 4.12 9.22 7.64
N SER A 41 3.99 7.91 7.49
CA SER A 41 3.47 7.24 6.29
C SER A 41 2.03 6.77 6.46
N GLU A 42 1.69 6.15 7.61
CA GLU A 42 0.41 5.44 7.79
C GLU A 42 -0.78 6.36 8.06
N THR A 43 -0.57 7.54 8.64
CA THR A 43 -1.68 8.49 8.91
C THR A 43 -2.43 8.86 7.62
N SER A 44 -1.70 9.02 6.51
CA SER A 44 -2.27 9.37 5.22
C SER A 44 -3.10 8.23 4.61
N LEU A 45 -2.75 6.99 4.90
CA LEU A 45 -3.51 5.82 4.44
C LEU A 45 -4.85 5.72 5.17
N LYS A 46 -4.86 5.92 6.49
CA LYS A 46 -6.12 6.02 7.25
C LYS A 46 -7.00 7.13 6.67
N ASP A 47 -6.43 8.30 6.39
CA ASP A 47 -7.18 9.44 5.86
C ASP A 47 -7.83 9.14 4.51
N VAL A 48 -7.12 8.49 3.59
CA VAL A 48 -7.68 8.17 2.26
C VAL A 48 -8.72 7.06 2.32
N VAL A 49 -8.58 6.08 3.22
CA VAL A 49 -9.63 5.07 3.46
C VAL A 49 -10.90 5.75 3.97
N MET A 50 -10.78 6.71 4.91
CA MET A 50 -11.93 7.48 5.38
C MET A 50 -12.57 8.33 4.29
N MET A 51 -11.79 8.87 3.35
CA MET A 51 -12.31 9.55 2.17
C MET A 51 -13.13 8.58 1.29
N ALA A 52 -12.58 7.41 0.99
CA ALA A 52 -13.28 6.39 0.20
C ALA A 52 -14.60 5.96 0.86
N VAL A 53 -14.58 5.74 2.18
CA VAL A 53 -15.79 5.44 2.97
C VAL A 53 -16.84 6.53 2.85
N LYS A 54 -16.42 7.81 2.97
CA LYS A 54 -17.33 8.94 2.82
C LYS A 54 -17.95 8.97 1.42
N GLU A 55 -17.14 8.84 0.37
CA GLU A 55 -17.63 8.87 -1.02
C GLU A 55 -18.60 7.73 -1.32
N ILE A 56 -18.30 6.53 -0.85
CA ILE A 56 -19.18 5.36 -0.99
C ILE A 56 -20.49 5.59 -0.22
N ASN A 57 -20.41 6.10 1.00
CA ASN A 57 -21.58 6.40 1.81
C ASN A 57 -22.46 7.49 1.19
N ASP A 58 -21.85 8.55 0.67
CA ASP A 58 -22.58 9.62 -0.03
C ASP A 58 -23.30 9.09 -1.28
N SER A 59 -22.74 8.05 -1.91
CA SER A 59 -23.31 7.38 -3.10
C SER A 59 -24.30 6.25 -2.80
N GLY A 60 -24.68 6.04 -1.53
CA GLY A 60 -25.69 5.04 -1.15
C GLY A 60 -25.14 3.83 -0.38
N GLY A 61 -23.84 3.72 -0.19
CA GLY A 61 -23.20 2.61 0.53
C GLY A 61 -22.88 1.41 -0.37
N VAL A 62 -22.84 0.23 0.22
CA VAL A 62 -22.57 -1.05 -0.45
C VAL A 62 -23.77 -1.97 -0.22
N LEU A 63 -24.36 -2.51 -1.27
CA LEU A 63 -25.63 -3.27 -1.23
C LEU A 63 -26.76 -2.53 -0.47
N GLY A 64 -26.73 -1.18 -0.47
CA GLY A 64 -27.69 -0.36 0.26
C GLY A 64 -27.36 -0.13 1.73
N GLU A 65 -26.29 -0.70 2.26
CA GLU A 65 -25.80 -0.49 3.62
C GLU A 65 -24.72 0.58 3.66
N LYS A 66 -24.76 1.45 4.68
CA LYS A 66 -23.66 2.40 4.94
C LYS A 66 -22.46 1.66 5.52
N ILE A 67 -21.26 2.15 5.24
CA ILE A 67 -20.04 1.67 5.83
C ILE A 67 -19.76 2.42 7.15
N GLU A 68 -19.53 1.69 8.23
CA GLU A 68 -18.97 2.19 9.48
C GLU A 68 -17.50 1.78 9.58
N ALA A 69 -16.60 2.75 9.63
CA ALA A 69 -15.17 2.48 9.77
C ALA A 69 -14.76 2.44 11.24
N VAL A 70 -14.22 1.30 11.68
CA VAL A 70 -13.59 1.14 13.00
C VAL A 70 -12.11 1.37 12.84
N VAL A 71 -11.63 2.54 13.31
CA VAL A 71 -10.23 2.94 13.21
C VAL A 71 -9.50 2.57 14.49
N VAL A 72 -8.38 1.88 14.38
CA VAL A 72 -7.52 1.51 15.51
C VAL A 72 -6.08 1.96 15.27
N ASP A 73 -5.39 2.38 16.32
CA ASP A 73 -3.98 2.77 16.32
C ASP A 73 -3.13 1.70 17.01
N PRO A 74 -2.34 0.93 16.28
CA PRO A 74 -1.37 -0.01 16.85
C PRO A 74 -0.02 0.65 17.20
N ALA A 75 0.11 1.97 17.12
CA ALA A 75 1.23 2.78 17.61
C ALA A 75 2.63 2.32 17.15
N SER A 76 2.75 1.77 15.95
CA SER A 76 4.00 1.19 15.40
C SER A 76 4.57 0.05 16.27
N ASP A 77 3.73 -0.61 17.05
CA ASP A 77 4.06 -1.77 17.88
C ASP A 77 3.53 -3.05 17.22
N TRP A 78 4.43 -3.94 16.82
CA TRP A 78 4.07 -5.10 16.00
C TRP A 78 3.18 -6.12 16.72
N PRO A 79 3.41 -6.49 18.00
CA PRO A 79 2.45 -7.25 18.80
C PRO A 79 1.07 -6.60 18.90
N LEU A 80 1.01 -5.29 19.10
CA LEU A 80 -0.25 -4.54 19.20
C LEU A 80 -1.03 -4.56 17.88
N PHE A 81 -0.36 -4.64 16.72
CA PHE A 81 -1.03 -4.86 15.43
C PHE A 81 -1.87 -6.14 15.45
N ALA A 82 -1.31 -7.24 15.94
CA ALA A 82 -2.02 -8.52 16.04
C ALA A 82 -3.20 -8.46 17.00
N GLU A 83 -3.04 -7.80 18.16
CA GLU A 83 -4.13 -7.59 19.13
C GLU A 83 -5.26 -6.77 18.53
N LYS A 84 -4.93 -5.67 17.84
CA LYS A 84 -5.90 -4.80 17.17
C LYS A 84 -6.59 -5.49 16.01
N ALA A 85 -5.89 -6.31 15.23
CA ALA A 85 -6.49 -7.14 14.19
C ALA A 85 -7.50 -8.12 14.81
N LYS A 86 -7.14 -8.79 15.91
CA LYS A 86 -8.04 -9.67 16.65
C LYS A 86 -9.28 -8.94 17.16
N GLN A 87 -9.10 -7.77 17.78
CA GLN A 87 -10.21 -6.92 18.23
C GLN A 87 -11.18 -6.63 17.08
N LEU A 88 -10.67 -6.10 15.94
CA LEU A 88 -11.50 -5.78 14.76
C LEU A 88 -12.32 -6.98 14.28
N ILE A 89 -11.71 -8.16 14.23
CA ILE A 89 -12.35 -9.38 13.71
C ILE A 89 -13.33 -9.97 14.72
N THR A 90 -12.90 -10.16 15.98
CA THR A 90 -13.65 -10.97 16.94
C THR A 90 -14.61 -10.16 17.81
N GLU A 91 -14.36 -8.89 18.06
CA GLU A 91 -15.19 -8.00 18.90
C GLU A 91 -16.02 -7.05 18.04
N ASP A 92 -15.36 -6.28 17.15
CA ASP A 92 -16.03 -5.31 16.29
C ASP A 92 -16.79 -5.96 15.12
N LYS A 93 -16.45 -7.22 14.77
CA LYS A 93 -17.08 -8.02 13.69
C LYS A 93 -17.03 -7.32 12.34
N VAL A 94 -15.86 -6.78 11.99
CA VAL A 94 -15.66 -6.13 10.70
C VAL A 94 -15.72 -7.14 9.54
N ALA A 95 -16.31 -6.76 8.42
CA ALA A 95 -16.40 -7.60 7.22
C ALA A 95 -15.06 -7.70 6.46
N VAL A 96 -14.20 -6.71 6.63
CA VAL A 96 -12.88 -6.62 5.98
C VAL A 96 -12.01 -5.65 6.77
N THR A 97 -10.69 -5.79 6.67
CA THR A 97 -9.72 -4.84 7.21
C THR A 97 -8.86 -4.24 6.09
N PHE A 98 -8.62 -2.93 6.16
CA PHE A 98 -7.66 -2.20 5.33
C PHE A 98 -6.54 -1.73 6.24
N GLY A 99 -5.29 -2.10 5.96
CA GLY A 99 -4.25 -1.73 6.91
C GLY A 99 -2.89 -2.35 6.72
N CYS A 100 -2.08 -2.10 7.74
CA CYS A 100 -0.65 -2.36 7.82
C CYS A 100 0.17 -1.49 6.85
N TRP A 101 1.43 -1.31 7.20
CA TRP A 101 2.45 -0.76 6.31
C TRP A 101 3.65 -1.70 6.24
N THR A 102 4.30 -1.94 7.37
CA THR A 102 5.51 -2.76 7.41
C THR A 102 5.19 -4.23 7.20
N SER A 103 6.10 -4.96 6.54
CA SER A 103 5.94 -6.40 6.41
C SER A 103 5.93 -7.11 7.76
N VAL A 104 6.61 -6.57 8.78
CA VAL A 104 6.54 -7.13 10.12
C VAL A 104 5.17 -6.95 10.77
N SER A 105 4.49 -5.81 10.58
CA SER A 105 3.10 -5.63 11.07
C SER A 105 2.14 -6.58 10.36
N ARG A 106 2.23 -6.70 9.02
CA ARG A 106 1.44 -7.68 8.25
C ARG A 106 1.66 -9.10 8.75
N LYS A 107 2.94 -9.52 8.89
CA LYS A 107 3.27 -10.88 9.35
C LYS A 107 2.82 -11.15 10.79
N SER A 108 2.81 -10.14 11.66
CA SER A 108 2.24 -10.27 13.01
C SER A 108 0.72 -10.48 12.99
N CYS A 109 0.02 -9.84 12.04
CA CYS A 109 -1.42 -9.99 11.88
C CYS A 109 -1.82 -11.26 11.12
N LEU A 110 -0.96 -11.77 10.24
CA LEU A 110 -1.28 -12.85 9.30
C LEU A 110 -1.93 -14.07 9.95
N PRO A 111 -1.38 -14.63 11.06
CA PRO A 111 -2.02 -15.76 11.74
C PRO A 111 -3.44 -15.43 12.22
N VAL A 112 -3.67 -14.20 12.69
CA VAL A 112 -5.00 -13.78 13.18
C VAL A 112 -6.02 -13.76 12.04
N PHE A 113 -5.64 -13.25 10.85
CA PHE A 113 -6.53 -13.26 9.67
C PHE A 113 -6.79 -14.68 9.17
N GLU A 114 -5.78 -15.54 9.14
CA GLU A 114 -5.90 -16.92 8.68
C GLU A 114 -6.75 -17.78 9.63
N GLU A 115 -6.50 -17.73 10.94
CA GLU A 115 -7.23 -18.47 11.96
C GLU A 115 -8.72 -18.10 12.03
N ASN A 116 -9.06 -16.85 11.71
CA ASN A 116 -10.44 -16.36 11.74
C ASN A 116 -11.08 -16.29 10.34
N ASN A 117 -10.41 -16.77 9.30
CA ASN A 117 -10.85 -16.68 7.90
C ASN A 117 -11.30 -15.25 7.52
N ALA A 118 -10.57 -14.21 7.97
CA ALA A 118 -10.88 -12.83 7.70
C ALA A 118 -10.04 -12.28 6.53
N LEU A 119 -10.41 -11.13 5.95
CA LEU A 119 -9.71 -10.51 4.83
C LEU A 119 -8.97 -9.24 5.25
N LEU A 120 -7.72 -9.15 4.81
CA LEU A 120 -6.88 -7.96 4.85
C LEU A 120 -6.62 -7.44 3.43
N PHE A 121 -6.86 -6.17 3.16
CA PHE A 121 -6.35 -5.47 1.99
C PHE A 121 -5.10 -4.69 2.41
N TYR A 122 -3.94 -5.12 1.92
CA TYR A 122 -2.63 -4.60 2.26
C TYR A 122 -2.11 -3.65 1.18
N PRO A 123 -1.97 -2.33 1.46
CA PRO A 123 -1.79 -1.31 0.43
C PRO A 123 -0.32 -0.90 0.19
N VAL A 124 0.66 -1.67 0.63
CA VAL A 124 2.08 -1.28 0.60
C VAL A 124 2.90 -2.32 -0.15
N GLN A 125 3.96 -1.86 -0.84
CA GLN A 125 4.95 -2.75 -1.43
C GLN A 125 5.55 -3.69 -0.38
N TYR A 126 5.99 -4.86 -0.83
CA TYR A 126 6.56 -5.84 0.07
C TYR A 126 7.62 -6.71 -0.62
N GLU A 127 8.30 -7.53 0.17
CA GLU A 127 9.43 -8.38 -0.24
C GLU A 127 9.08 -9.59 -1.10
N GLY A 128 7.79 -9.84 -1.36
CA GLY A 128 7.36 -11.13 -1.89
C GLY A 128 7.50 -12.26 -0.87
N GLU A 129 7.71 -13.48 -1.37
CA GLU A 129 7.95 -14.68 -0.55
C GLU A 129 6.79 -15.01 0.39
N GLU A 130 5.58 -14.61 0.00
CA GLU A 130 4.35 -14.84 0.75
C GLU A 130 3.15 -14.79 -0.19
N GLN A 131 2.24 -15.73 -0.01
CA GLN A 131 0.91 -15.70 -0.60
C GLN A 131 -0.09 -16.28 0.41
N SER A 132 -0.99 -15.43 0.92
CA SER A 132 -2.08 -15.86 1.80
C SER A 132 -3.43 -15.62 1.14
N LEU A 133 -4.33 -16.59 1.24
CA LEU A 133 -5.70 -16.45 0.75
C LEU A 133 -6.52 -15.42 1.57
N ASN A 134 -5.96 -14.95 2.68
CA ASN A 134 -6.57 -13.96 3.56
C ASN A 134 -6.06 -12.54 3.34
N VAL A 135 -5.07 -12.35 2.44
CA VAL A 135 -4.48 -11.03 2.16
C VAL A 135 -4.58 -10.71 0.68
N PHE A 136 -5.16 -9.57 0.34
CA PHE A 136 -5.09 -8.98 -0.99
C PHE A 136 -4.01 -7.90 -1.01
N TYR A 137 -2.99 -8.10 -1.83
CA TYR A 137 -1.82 -7.23 -1.96
C TYR A 137 -2.11 -6.19 -3.06
N THR A 138 -2.46 -4.98 -2.65
CA THR A 138 -2.85 -3.92 -3.61
C THR A 138 -1.68 -3.07 -4.10
N ALA A 139 -0.48 -3.24 -3.52
CA ALA A 139 0.74 -2.58 -3.96
C ALA A 139 1.76 -3.56 -4.58
N ALA A 140 3.01 -3.12 -4.78
CA ALA A 140 4.01 -3.81 -5.56
C ALA A 140 4.54 -5.10 -4.92
N SER A 141 4.69 -6.14 -5.74
CA SER A 141 5.61 -7.26 -5.51
C SER A 141 7.03 -6.92 -6.02
N PRO A 142 8.07 -7.71 -5.69
CA PRO A 142 9.46 -7.41 -6.06
C PRO A 142 9.69 -7.17 -7.55
N ASN A 143 9.06 -7.94 -8.41
CA ASN A 143 9.16 -7.76 -9.88
C ASN A 143 8.40 -6.54 -10.41
N GLN A 144 7.61 -5.88 -9.56
CA GLN A 144 6.92 -4.63 -9.87
C GLN A 144 7.58 -3.40 -9.22
N GLN A 145 8.72 -3.55 -8.54
CA GLN A 145 9.44 -2.43 -7.91
C GLN A 145 10.95 -2.67 -7.84
N LEU A 146 11.40 -3.65 -7.06
CA LEU A 146 12.83 -3.86 -6.73
C LEU A 146 13.66 -4.18 -7.98
N VAL A 147 13.23 -5.18 -8.76
CA VAL A 147 13.97 -5.66 -9.92
C VAL A 147 14.03 -4.61 -11.04
N PRO A 148 12.92 -4.00 -11.49
CA PRO A 148 12.97 -2.94 -12.50
C PRO A 148 13.78 -1.71 -12.06
N ALA A 149 13.78 -1.39 -10.77
CA ALA A 149 14.57 -0.29 -10.25
C ALA A 149 16.08 -0.58 -10.28
N ALA A 150 16.49 -1.79 -9.87
CA ALA A 150 17.89 -2.20 -9.95
C ALA A 150 18.36 -2.28 -11.42
N GLU A 151 17.52 -2.76 -12.32
CA GLU A 151 17.76 -2.78 -13.77
C GLU A 151 17.97 -1.36 -14.31
N TYR A 152 17.10 -0.42 -13.94
CA TYR A 152 17.24 0.99 -14.34
C TYR A 152 18.53 1.61 -13.84
N MET A 153 18.89 1.36 -12.56
CA MET A 153 20.15 1.87 -12.00
C MET A 153 21.37 1.32 -12.73
N ALA A 154 21.36 0.05 -13.09
CA ALA A 154 22.46 -0.56 -13.84
C ALA A 154 22.54 -0.04 -15.29
N ASN A 155 21.42 -0.02 -15.99
CA ASN A 155 21.41 0.18 -17.45
C ASN A 155 21.32 1.66 -17.84
N GLU A 156 20.47 2.44 -17.17
CA GLU A 156 20.23 3.85 -17.52
C GLU A 156 21.14 4.81 -16.73
N MET A 157 21.39 4.49 -15.43
CA MET A 157 22.28 5.30 -14.60
C MET A 157 23.75 4.84 -14.65
N GLY A 158 24.03 3.68 -15.27
CA GLY A 158 25.37 3.16 -15.44
C GLY A 158 26.04 2.65 -14.16
N CYS A 159 25.26 2.36 -13.12
CA CYS A 159 25.78 1.87 -11.86
C CYS A 159 26.36 0.46 -11.98
N LYS A 160 27.55 0.26 -11.42
CA LYS A 160 28.22 -1.05 -11.35
C LYS A 160 28.44 -1.51 -9.91
N LYS A 161 28.26 -0.60 -8.95
CA LYS A 161 28.43 -0.83 -7.52
C LYS A 161 27.15 -0.45 -6.80
N PHE A 162 26.66 -1.34 -5.94
CA PHE A 162 25.36 -1.22 -5.31
C PHE A 162 25.47 -1.29 -3.79
N TYR A 163 25.06 -0.23 -3.10
CA TYR A 163 24.99 -0.19 -1.65
C TYR A 163 23.55 -0.45 -1.22
N LEU A 164 23.26 -1.63 -0.67
CA LEU A 164 21.93 -2.03 -0.19
C LEU A 164 21.78 -1.57 1.27
N LEU A 165 21.08 -0.48 1.49
CA LEU A 165 20.88 0.11 2.82
C LEU A 165 19.42 0.00 3.24
N GLY A 166 19.16 -0.66 4.37
CA GLY A 166 17.79 -0.89 4.81
C GLY A 166 17.57 -0.80 6.31
N THR A 167 16.31 -0.70 6.69
CA THR A 167 15.88 -0.89 8.08
C THR A 167 15.96 -2.38 8.45
N ASP A 168 16.40 -2.70 9.67
CA ASP A 168 16.62 -4.09 10.11
C ASP A 168 15.33 -4.82 10.46
N TYR A 169 14.61 -5.30 9.44
CA TYR A 169 13.45 -6.18 9.60
C TYR A 169 13.20 -7.00 8.31
N VAL A 170 12.11 -7.77 8.28
CA VAL A 170 11.86 -8.77 7.24
C VAL A 170 11.83 -8.20 5.82
N PHE A 171 11.21 -7.01 5.59
CA PHE A 171 11.13 -6.45 4.23
C PHE A 171 12.52 -6.13 3.66
N PRO A 172 13.37 -5.27 4.27
CA PRO A 172 14.69 -4.98 3.71
C PRO A 172 15.59 -6.22 3.59
N ARG A 173 15.57 -7.09 4.60
CA ARG A 173 16.41 -8.30 4.56
C ARG A 173 16.03 -9.25 3.43
N THR A 174 14.76 -9.43 3.16
CA THR A 174 14.31 -10.30 2.05
C THR A 174 14.38 -9.57 0.70
N ALA A 175 14.03 -8.28 0.64
CA ALA A 175 14.19 -7.45 -0.55
C ALA A 175 15.66 -7.44 -1.02
N ASN A 176 16.62 -7.27 -0.10
CA ASN A 176 18.03 -7.29 -0.43
C ASN A 176 18.51 -8.67 -0.90
N LYS A 177 17.92 -9.79 -0.38
CA LYS A 177 18.20 -11.12 -0.95
C LYS A 177 17.76 -11.22 -2.40
N VAL A 178 16.56 -10.72 -2.74
CA VAL A 178 16.06 -10.67 -4.12
C VAL A 178 16.97 -9.81 -4.99
N LEU A 179 17.34 -8.61 -4.53
CA LEU A 179 18.23 -7.69 -5.24
C LEU A 179 19.62 -8.31 -5.49
N LYS A 180 20.22 -8.93 -4.47
CA LYS A 180 21.53 -9.62 -4.59
C LYS A 180 21.44 -10.78 -5.58
N ALA A 181 20.40 -11.59 -5.52
CA ALA A 181 20.20 -12.68 -6.47
C ALA A 181 20.01 -12.17 -7.90
N TYR A 182 19.25 -11.09 -8.08
CA TYR A 182 19.12 -10.41 -9.38
C TYR A 182 20.46 -9.88 -9.88
N LEU A 183 21.17 -9.07 -9.08
CA LEU A 183 22.46 -8.47 -9.47
C LEU A 183 23.50 -9.55 -9.83
N LYS A 184 23.56 -10.63 -9.06
CA LYS A 184 24.40 -11.78 -9.37
C LYS A 184 24.04 -12.43 -10.71
N ALA A 185 22.74 -12.58 -10.99
CA ALA A 185 22.28 -13.11 -12.28
C ALA A 185 22.62 -12.18 -13.46
N GLN A 186 22.78 -10.87 -13.20
CA GLN A 186 23.25 -9.89 -14.17
C GLN A 186 24.79 -9.83 -14.27
N GLY A 187 25.53 -10.67 -13.52
CA GLY A 187 26.98 -10.73 -13.54
C GLY A 187 27.68 -9.65 -12.72
N VAL A 188 26.98 -8.97 -11.81
CA VAL A 188 27.61 -8.01 -10.86
C VAL A 188 28.46 -8.79 -9.87
N PRO A 189 29.77 -8.47 -9.73
CA PRO A 189 30.65 -9.13 -8.76
C PRO A 189 30.20 -8.91 -7.31
N ASP A 190 30.40 -9.90 -6.45
CA ASP A 190 29.97 -9.82 -5.03
C ASP A 190 30.67 -8.66 -4.28
N GLU A 191 31.92 -8.33 -4.62
CA GLU A 191 32.65 -7.18 -4.06
C GLU A 191 32.06 -5.81 -4.43
N ASN A 192 31.23 -5.76 -5.45
CA ASN A 192 30.52 -4.56 -5.87
C ASN A 192 29.14 -4.40 -5.20
N VAL A 193 28.77 -5.30 -4.29
CA VAL A 193 27.50 -5.25 -3.57
C VAL A 193 27.76 -5.19 -2.06
N MET A 194 27.50 -4.03 -1.48
CA MET A 194 27.52 -3.86 -0.02
C MET A 194 26.14 -3.91 0.58
N GLU A 195 26.02 -4.37 1.81
CA GLU A 195 24.75 -4.52 2.50
C GLU A 195 24.88 -4.06 3.96
N GLU A 196 24.00 -3.15 4.38
CA GLU A 196 23.98 -2.63 5.75
C GLU A 196 22.55 -2.36 6.23
N TYR A 197 22.32 -2.52 7.53
CA TYR A 197 21.02 -2.34 8.15
C TYR A 197 21.08 -1.46 9.39
N THR A 198 20.02 -0.68 9.62
CA THR A 198 19.83 0.14 10.81
C THR A 198 18.53 -0.24 11.51
N PRO A 199 18.42 -0.08 12.85
CA PRO A 199 17.15 -0.31 13.52
C PRO A 199 16.09 0.70 13.08
N PHE A 200 14.82 0.41 13.36
CA PHE A 200 13.77 1.43 13.24
C PHE A 200 14.11 2.66 14.10
N HIS A 201 13.68 3.84 13.64
CA HIS A 201 13.92 5.11 14.33
C HIS A 201 15.41 5.48 14.48
N HIS A 202 16.27 4.96 13.60
CA HIS A 202 17.70 5.29 13.59
C HIS A 202 17.91 6.76 13.19
N GLN A 203 18.77 7.47 13.95
CA GLN A 203 18.96 8.92 13.78
C GLN A 203 20.39 9.32 13.40
N ASP A 204 21.39 8.47 13.65
CA ASP A 204 22.80 8.77 13.42
C ASP A 204 23.38 8.01 12.22
N TYR A 205 23.36 8.65 11.06
CA TYR A 205 23.87 8.09 9.81
C TYR A 205 25.31 8.49 9.48
N GLN A 206 26.03 9.21 10.36
CA GLN A 206 27.36 9.76 10.07
C GLN A 206 28.33 8.67 9.57
N THR A 207 28.47 7.58 10.31
CA THR A 207 29.38 6.49 9.94
C THR A 207 28.96 5.78 8.67
N ILE A 208 27.66 5.55 8.48
CA ILE A 208 27.12 4.87 7.30
C ILE A 208 27.36 5.70 6.06
N VAL A 209 27.04 7.00 6.11
CA VAL A 209 27.25 7.90 4.97
C VAL A 209 28.73 8.07 4.64
N SER A 210 29.61 8.04 5.65
CA SER A 210 31.08 8.04 5.38
C SER A 210 31.50 6.78 4.62
N LYS A 211 31.00 5.60 4.97
CA LYS A 211 31.24 4.35 4.22
C LYS A 211 30.68 4.41 2.80
N VAL A 212 29.48 4.98 2.63
CA VAL A 212 28.90 5.21 1.30
C VAL A 212 29.81 6.11 0.46
N LYS A 213 30.31 7.19 1.03
CA LYS A 213 31.24 8.12 0.36
C LYS A 213 32.52 7.42 -0.09
N ASP A 214 33.11 6.60 0.77
CA ASP A 214 34.29 5.81 0.41
C ASP A 214 33.96 4.77 -0.68
N PHE A 215 32.83 4.12 -0.60
CA PHE A 215 32.37 3.15 -1.59
C PHE A 215 32.12 3.80 -2.96
N ALA A 216 31.59 5.00 -2.98
CA ALA A 216 31.29 5.78 -4.18
C ALA A 216 32.50 6.51 -4.78
N ALA A 217 33.64 6.59 -4.07
CA ALA A 217 34.79 7.39 -4.46
C ALA A 217 35.40 7.01 -5.83
N SER A 218 35.22 5.77 -6.29
CA SER A 218 35.65 5.32 -7.63
C SER A 218 34.65 5.61 -8.75
N GLY A 219 33.47 6.21 -8.43
CA GLY A 219 32.37 6.38 -9.38
C GLY A 219 31.52 5.11 -9.54
N ASP A 220 30.52 5.16 -10.42
CA ASP A 220 29.66 4.03 -10.81
C ASP A 220 28.88 3.37 -9.64
N ALA A 221 28.73 4.06 -8.50
CA ALA A 221 28.03 3.54 -7.33
C ALA A 221 26.63 4.15 -7.19
N CYS A 222 25.72 3.36 -6.63
CA CYS A 222 24.40 3.85 -6.22
C CYS A 222 23.95 3.19 -4.91
N ILE A 223 22.93 3.78 -4.29
CA ILE A 223 22.26 3.21 -3.12
C ILE A 223 20.90 2.66 -3.56
N LEU A 224 20.59 1.41 -3.21
CA LEU A 224 19.25 0.84 -3.23
C LEU A 224 18.70 0.88 -1.81
N SER A 225 17.82 1.88 -1.53
CA SER A 225 17.38 2.19 -0.17
C SER A 225 16.05 1.53 0.17
N THR A 226 16.08 0.62 1.14
CA THR A 226 14.91 0.02 1.79
C THR A 226 14.71 0.54 3.23
N ILE A 227 15.18 1.76 3.52
CA ILE A 227 14.92 2.44 4.79
C ILE A 227 13.45 2.82 4.86
N ASN A 228 12.81 2.58 6.02
CA ASN A 228 11.40 2.87 6.25
C ASN A 228 11.17 3.87 7.40
N GLY A 229 10.03 4.56 7.34
CA GLY A 229 9.59 5.47 8.38
C GLY A 229 10.44 6.73 8.50
N ASP A 230 10.46 7.28 9.71
CA ASP A 230 11.10 8.56 10.04
C ASP A 230 12.63 8.55 9.91
N SER A 231 13.26 7.37 9.88
CA SER A 231 14.72 7.20 9.66
C SER A 231 15.19 7.72 8.29
N ASN A 232 14.30 7.86 7.31
CA ASN A 232 14.65 8.48 6.03
C ASN A 232 15.09 9.95 6.18
N VAL A 233 14.48 10.71 7.09
CA VAL A 233 14.78 12.14 7.28
C VAL A 233 16.24 12.38 7.66
N PRO A 234 16.78 11.77 8.75
CA PRO A 234 18.18 11.94 9.11
C PRO A 234 19.16 11.31 8.11
N PHE A 235 18.79 10.24 7.42
CA PHE A 235 19.62 9.64 6.37
C PHE A 235 19.90 10.61 5.23
N TYR A 236 18.87 11.15 4.60
CA TYR A 236 19.04 12.11 3.50
C TYR A 236 19.71 13.40 3.94
N LYS A 237 19.38 13.87 5.16
CA LYS A 237 20.04 15.04 5.74
C LYS A 237 21.54 14.84 5.90
N GLU A 238 21.95 13.70 6.44
CA GLU A 238 23.37 13.40 6.64
C GLU A 238 24.10 13.17 5.31
N PHE A 239 23.43 12.53 4.34
CA PHE A 239 23.97 12.37 2.99
C PHE A 239 24.36 13.73 2.37
N ALA A 240 23.46 14.71 2.45
CA ALA A 240 23.70 16.05 1.99
C ALA A 240 24.76 16.81 2.84
N ASN A 241 24.75 16.64 4.17
CA ASN A 241 25.72 17.26 5.07
C ASN A 241 27.17 16.84 4.77
N GLN A 242 27.39 15.60 4.32
CA GLN A 242 28.71 15.12 3.89
C GLN A 242 29.08 15.51 2.46
N GLY A 243 28.23 16.33 1.82
CA GLY A 243 28.46 16.90 0.49
C GLY A 243 28.19 15.96 -0.67
N LEU A 244 27.47 14.85 -0.43
CA LEU A 244 27.05 13.93 -1.49
C LEU A 244 25.77 14.44 -2.16
N THR A 245 25.70 14.21 -3.46
CA THR A 245 24.54 14.56 -4.32
C THR A 245 24.10 13.36 -5.15
N SER A 246 23.01 13.51 -5.89
CA SER A 246 22.56 12.50 -6.84
C SER A 246 23.56 12.25 -7.99
N ASP A 247 24.43 13.21 -8.29
CA ASP A 247 25.48 13.07 -9.31
C ASP A 247 26.65 12.23 -8.80
N ASP A 248 26.94 12.27 -7.49
CA ASP A 248 28.01 11.51 -6.86
C ASP A 248 27.64 10.05 -6.60
N CYS A 249 26.43 9.85 -6.06
CA CYS A 249 25.89 8.53 -5.72
C CYS A 249 24.35 8.60 -5.69
N PRO A 250 23.66 8.30 -6.78
CA PRO A 250 22.21 8.36 -6.83
C PRO A 250 21.59 7.34 -5.88
N ILE A 251 20.53 7.76 -5.21
CA ILE A 251 19.71 6.90 -4.34
C ILE A 251 18.46 6.50 -5.10
N MET A 252 18.18 5.19 -5.18
CA MET A 252 16.90 4.63 -5.58
C MET A 252 16.15 4.20 -4.32
N ALA A 253 15.07 4.91 -3.98
CA ALA A 253 14.28 4.63 -2.79
C ALA A 253 13.09 3.72 -3.09
N PHE A 254 12.80 2.80 -2.16
CA PHE A 254 11.64 1.90 -2.21
C PHE A 254 10.56 2.25 -1.18
N SER A 255 10.79 3.24 -0.33
CA SER A 255 9.85 3.67 0.71
C SER A 255 9.88 5.20 0.95
N VAL A 256 10.26 5.97 -0.06
CA VAL A 256 10.14 7.43 -0.07
C VAL A 256 9.25 7.83 -1.24
N SER A 257 8.17 8.50 -0.93
CA SER A 257 7.19 9.01 -1.88
C SER A 257 6.97 10.52 -1.67
N GLU A 258 6.00 11.08 -2.36
CA GLU A 258 5.60 12.48 -2.16
C GLU A 258 5.21 12.77 -0.70
N ASP A 259 4.67 11.80 0.03
CA ASP A 259 4.21 12.03 1.40
C ASP A 259 5.38 12.11 2.39
N GLU A 260 6.39 11.26 2.26
CA GLU A 260 7.62 11.33 3.07
C GLU A 260 8.43 12.61 2.75
N LEU A 261 8.49 13.01 1.47
CA LEU A 261 9.19 14.24 1.06
C LEU A 261 8.64 15.51 1.74
N ARG A 262 7.38 15.53 2.15
CA ARG A 262 6.79 16.65 2.89
C ARG A 262 7.44 16.89 4.26
N ALA A 263 8.06 15.88 4.85
CA ALA A 263 8.76 15.96 6.13
C ALA A 263 10.27 16.22 5.99
N MET A 264 10.77 16.32 4.75
CA MET A 264 12.19 16.45 4.44
C MET A 264 12.53 17.84 3.87
N ASP A 265 13.81 18.24 3.96
CA ASP A 265 14.36 19.33 3.19
C ASP A 265 14.62 18.85 1.76
N VAL A 266 13.78 19.25 0.82
CA VAL A 266 13.76 18.71 -0.54
C VAL A 266 14.93 19.13 -1.43
N PRO A 267 15.46 20.39 -1.38
CA PRO A 267 16.51 20.83 -2.29
C PRO A 267 17.73 19.90 -2.38
N PRO A 268 18.26 19.32 -1.31
CA PRO A 268 19.39 18.37 -1.40
C PRO A 268 19.00 17.00 -2.02
N LEU A 269 17.72 16.71 -2.11
CA LEU A 269 17.22 15.41 -2.58
C LEU A 269 16.94 15.40 -4.08
N VAL A 270 17.03 16.53 -4.74
CA VAL A 270 16.74 16.68 -6.18
C VAL A 270 17.67 15.78 -6.99
N GLY A 271 17.09 15.05 -7.95
CA GLY A 271 17.82 14.11 -8.81
C GLY A 271 17.91 12.69 -8.26
N HIS A 272 17.67 12.44 -6.96
CA HIS A 272 17.50 11.08 -6.46
C HIS A 272 16.19 10.48 -6.97
N LEU A 273 16.07 9.17 -6.91
CA LEU A 273 15.03 8.38 -7.57
C LEU A 273 14.19 7.59 -6.56
N ALA A 274 12.96 7.28 -6.98
CA ALA A 274 12.12 6.31 -6.29
C ALA A 274 11.38 5.42 -7.30
N ALA A 275 11.11 4.19 -6.92
CA ALA A 275 10.36 3.23 -7.73
C ALA A 275 9.01 2.93 -7.09
N TRP A 276 7.92 3.15 -7.86
CA TRP A 276 6.55 2.96 -7.41
C TRP A 276 5.63 2.52 -8.56
N ASN A 277 4.37 2.22 -8.27
CA ASN A 277 3.36 1.95 -9.31
C ASN A 277 2.40 3.12 -9.54
N TYR A 278 2.59 4.20 -8.79
CA TYR A 278 1.87 5.46 -8.94
C TYR A 278 2.71 6.61 -8.39
N PHE A 279 2.64 7.76 -9.05
CA PHE A 279 3.07 9.06 -8.55
C PHE A 279 1.94 10.06 -8.73
N GLN A 280 1.87 11.09 -7.88
CA GLN A 280 0.88 12.17 -8.04
C GLN A 280 0.93 12.82 -9.43
N SER A 281 2.08 12.78 -10.06
CA SER A 281 2.32 13.33 -11.40
C SER A 281 1.83 12.47 -12.56
N VAL A 282 1.33 11.24 -12.31
CA VAL A 282 0.80 10.34 -13.34
C VAL A 282 -0.35 11.00 -14.09
N LYS A 283 -0.28 10.91 -15.42
CA LYS A 283 -1.33 11.47 -16.30
C LYS A 283 -2.31 10.38 -16.70
N SER A 284 -3.37 10.24 -15.92
CA SER A 284 -4.53 9.42 -16.22
C SER A 284 -5.81 10.24 -16.14
N SER A 285 -6.89 9.73 -16.71
CA SER A 285 -8.18 10.43 -16.72
C SER A 285 -8.76 10.66 -15.32
N GLY A 286 -8.46 9.78 -14.35
CA GLY A 286 -8.97 9.84 -12.97
C GLY A 286 -8.10 10.62 -11.99
N ASN A 287 -6.79 10.75 -12.28
CA ASN A 287 -5.82 11.22 -11.29
C ASN A 287 -6.07 12.66 -10.80
N ALA A 288 -6.31 13.59 -11.72
CA ALA A 288 -6.52 14.99 -11.34
C ALA A 288 -7.75 15.16 -10.42
N ALA A 289 -8.81 14.40 -10.68
CA ALA A 289 -10.02 14.38 -9.83
C ALA A 289 -9.70 13.79 -8.44
N PHE A 290 -8.98 12.67 -8.38
CA PHE A 290 -8.56 12.03 -7.14
C PHE A 290 -7.72 12.96 -6.26
N VAL A 291 -6.65 13.55 -6.82
CA VAL A 291 -5.78 14.50 -6.10
C VAL A 291 -6.60 15.68 -5.55
N LYS A 292 -7.50 16.24 -6.37
CA LYS A 292 -8.38 17.34 -5.95
C LYS A 292 -9.33 16.91 -4.83
N SER A 293 -9.96 15.73 -4.94
CA SER A 293 -10.88 15.19 -3.94
C SER A 293 -10.18 14.91 -2.62
N PHE A 294 -8.97 14.32 -2.65
CA PHE A 294 -8.21 14.05 -1.43
C PHE A 294 -7.82 15.34 -0.71
N LYS A 295 -7.30 16.34 -1.43
CA LYS A 295 -6.98 17.65 -0.83
C LYS A 295 -8.22 18.34 -0.25
N LYS A 296 -9.34 18.29 -0.96
CA LYS A 296 -10.62 18.82 -0.48
C LYS A 296 -11.06 18.11 0.80
N PHE A 297 -11.04 16.79 0.81
CA PHE A 297 -11.37 15.98 1.98
C PHE A 297 -10.49 16.34 3.18
N CYS A 298 -9.17 16.48 2.98
CA CYS A 298 -8.26 16.88 4.05
C CYS A 298 -8.59 18.26 4.65
N VAL A 299 -9.00 19.22 3.81
CA VAL A 299 -9.43 20.55 4.28
C VAL A 299 -10.75 20.47 5.05
N GLU A 300 -11.76 19.81 4.47
CA GLU A 300 -13.10 19.71 5.06
C GLU A 300 -13.10 18.92 6.39
N SER A 301 -12.20 17.95 6.51
CA SER A 301 -12.03 17.14 7.72
C SER A 301 -11.06 17.74 8.74
N GLY A 302 -10.52 18.95 8.48
CA GLY A 302 -9.59 19.63 9.39
C GLY A 302 -8.27 18.88 9.60
N LEU A 303 -7.84 18.05 8.63
CA LEU A 303 -6.63 17.23 8.76
C LEU A 303 -5.35 18.08 8.65
N PRO A 304 -4.29 17.74 9.39
CA PRO A 304 -3.01 18.43 9.32
C PRO A 304 -2.48 18.52 7.88
N GLY A 305 -2.00 19.68 7.49
CA GLY A 305 -1.51 19.96 6.13
C GLY A 305 -2.61 20.36 5.14
N GLY A 306 -3.88 20.03 5.37
CA GLY A 306 -5.02 20.48 4.56
C GLY A 306 -4.77 20.37 3.06
N ALA A 307 -4.90 21.47 2.31
CA ALA A 307 -4.68 21.51 0.85
C ALA A 307 -3.23 21.22 0.40
N LYS A 308 -2.25 21.21 1.33
CA LYS A 308 -0.85 20.87 1.03
C LYS A 308 -0.59 19.36 1.05
N ARG A 309 -1.61 18.54 1.44
CA ARG A 309 -1.49 17.08 1.38
C ARG A 309 -1.28 16.62 -0.06
N VAL A 310 -0.58 15.52 -0.21
CA VAL A 310 -0.23 14.91 -1.49
C VAL A 310 -0.81 13.51 -1.59
N THR A 311 -0.82 12.97 -2.79
CA THR A 311 -1.09 11.55 -3.03
C THR A 311 0.19 10.83 -3.43
N CYS A 312 0.28 9.55 -3.14
CA CYS A 312 1.41 8.68 -3.48
C CYS A 312 0.91 7.25 -3.71
N ASP A 313 1.80 6.32 -4.08
CA ASP A 313 1.40 4.94 -4.41
C ASP A 313 0.65 4.23 -3.27
N PRO A 314 1.11 4.22 -2.00
CA PRO A 314 0.35 3.57 -0.93
C PRO A 314 -1.02 4.23 -0.66
N ILE A 315 -1.13 5.54 -0.83
CA ILE A 315 -2.41 6.27 -0.72
C ILE A 315 -3.37 5.83 -1.84
N GLU A 316 -2.88 5.74 -3.08
CA GLU A 316 -3.70 5.24 -4.20
C GLU A 316 -4.11 3.79 -4.00
N ALA A 317 -3.17 2.94 -3.54
CA ALA A 317 -3.41 1.53 -3.29
C ALA A 317 -4.43 1.29 -2.16
N ALA A 318 -4.37 2.08 -1.09
CA ALA A 318 -5.35 2.05 -0.01
C ALA A 318 -6.74 2.50 -0.50
N TYR A 319 -6.80 3.57 -1.29
CA TYR A 319 -8.04 4.09 -1.86
C TYR A 319 -8.73 3.08 -2.75
N PHE A 320 -8.04 2.59 -3.79
CA PHE A 320 -8.69 1.65 -4.70
C PHE A 320 -8.95 0.29 -4.05
N GLY A 321 -8.19 -0.11 -3.05
CA GLY A 321 -8.44 -1.33 -2.27
C GLY A 321 -9.86 -1.37 -1.69
N VAL A 322 -10.36 -0.24 -1.17
CA VAL A 322 -11.74 -0.12 -0.67
C VAL A 322 -12.75 -0.30 -1.81
N TYR A 323 -12.48 0.27 -2.97
CA TYR A 323 -13.37 0.12 -4.15
C TYR A 323 -13.32 -1.29 -4.76
N VAL A 324 -12.17 -1.97 -4.72
CA VAL A 324 -12.08 -3.38 -5.13
C VAL A 324 -12.93 -4.26 -4.22
N TRP A 325 -12.83 -4.07 -2.90
CA TRP A 325 -13.69 -4.78 -1.95
C TRP A 325 -15.17 -4.49 -2.22
N LYS A 326 -15.55 -3.21 -2.38
CA LYS A 326 -16.92 -2.83 -2.73
C LYS A 326 -17.40 -3.54 -3.99
N ALA A 327 -16.61 -3.49 -5.07
CA ALA A 327 -16.98 -4.12 -6.34
C ALA A 327 -17.12 -5.65 -6.21
N ALA A 328 -16.27 -6.30 -5.40
CA ALA A 328 -16.38 -7.71 -5.12
C ALA A 328 -17.65 -8.06 -4.34
N VAL A 329 -18.00 -7.29 -3.32
CA VAL A 329 -19.23 -7.43 -2.54
C VAL A 329 -20.45 -7.27 -3.45
N GLU A 330 -20.48 -6.24 -4.28
CA GLU A 330 -21.58 -6.00 -5.23
C GLU A 330 -21.68 -7.11 -6.29
N LYS A 331 -20.56 -7.60 -6.80
CA LYS A 331 -20.51 -8.70 -7.77
C LYS A 331 -21.05 -10.02 -7.20
N CYS A 332 -20.75 -10.34 -5.94
CA CYS A 332 -21.24 -11.57 -5.32
C CYS A 332 -22.55 -11.40 -4.53
N GLY A 333 -23.03 -10.15 -4.35
CA GLY A 333 -24.26 -9.83 -3.62
C GLY A 333 -24.21 -10.19 -2.14
N SER A 334 -23.02 -10.16 -1.50
CA SER A 334 -22.82 -10.67 -0.14
C SER A 334 -21.59 -10.04 0.52
N PHE A 335 -21.62 -9.90 1.85
CA PHE A 335 -20.45 -9.58 2.68
C PHE A 335 -19.71 -10.84 3.17
N ASP A 336 -20.17 -12.03 2.79
CA ASP A 336 -19.51 -13.28 3.15
C ASP A 336 -18.08 -13.35 2.63
N VAL A 337 -17.12 -13.64 3.52
CA VAL A 337 -15.68 -13.59 3.26
C VAL A 337 -15.27 -14.46 2.07
N ASP A 338 -15.80 -15.69 1.96
CA ASP A 338 -15.40 -16.64 0.92
C ASP A 338 -15.95 -16.24 -0.45
N LYS A 339 -17.19 -15.71 -0.47
CA LYS A 339 -17.79 -15.17 -1.69
C LYS A 339 -17.05 -13.93 -2.16
N VAL A 340 -16.73 -13.01 -1.25
CA VAL A 340 -15.96 -11.79 -1.55
C VAL A 340 -14.58 -12.15 -2.07
N ARG A 341 -13.84 -13.04 -1.38
CA ARG A 341 -12.52 -13.54 -1.82
C ARG A 341 -12.57 -14.04 -3.26
N LYS A 342 -13.52 -14.91 -3.59
CA LYS A 342 -13.68 -15.45 -4.95
C LYS A 342 -14.05 -14.37 -5.96
N ALA A 343 -14.85 -13.38 -5.57
CA ALA A 343 -15.29 -12.32 -6.44
C ALA A 343 -14.17 -11.30 -6.80
N VAL A 344 -13.16 -11.14 -5.93
CA VAL A 344 -12.00 -10.24 -6.17
C VAL A 344 -11.14 -10.74 -7.33
N TYR A 345 -10.97 -12.05 -7.50
CA TYR A 345 -10.10 -12.58 -8.56
C TYR A 345 -10.52 -12.12 -9.95
N GLY A 346 -9.54 -11.62 -10.70
CA GLY A 346 -9.71 -11.17 -12.06
C GLY A 346 -10.51 -9.88 -12.23
N LEU A 347 -10.88 -9.17 -11.15
CA LEU A 347 -11.56 -7.88 -11.26
C LEU A 347 -10.67 -6.88 -11.99
N GLU A 348 -11.22 -6.26 -13.02
CA GLU A 348 -10.66 -5.10 -13.70
C GLU A 348 -11.34 -3.83 -13.21
N PHE A 349 -10.58 -2.79 -12.97
CA PHE A 349 -11.10 -1.54 -12.42
C PHE A 349 -10.27 -0.33 -12.85
N ASP A 350 -10.93 0.83 -12.87
CA ASP A 350 -10.27 2.10 -13.12
C ASP A 350 -9.85 2.70 -11.77
N ALA A 351 -8.54 2.72 -11.51
CA ALA A 351 -7.94 3.39 -10.36
C ALA A 351 -7.50 4.82 -10.74
N PRO A 352 -7.20 5.69 -9.76
CA PRO A 352 -6.68 7.03 -10.03
C PRO A 352 -5.49 7.05 -10.98
N GLY A 353 -4.55 6.15 -10.82
CA GLY A 353 -3.38 6.00 -11.68
C GLY A 353 -3.61 5.26 -13.00
N GLY A 354 -4.86 4.93 -13.35
CA GLY A 354 -5.25 4.23 -14.56
C GLY A 354 -5.79 2.82 -14.32
N LYS A 355 -6.01 2.08 -15.39
CA LYS A 355 -6.55 0.70 -15.31
C LYS A 355 -5.62 -0.22 -14.53
N LYS A 356 -6.24 -1.06 -13.70
CA LYS A 356 -5.59 -2.12 -12.93
C LYS A 356 -6.43 -3.39 -12.95
N LYS A 357 -5.84 -4.49 -12.55
CA LYS A 357 -6.52 -5.79 -12.52
C LYS A 357 -6.03 -6.60 -11.33
N MET A 358 -6.96 -7.20 -10.60
CA MET A 358 -6.60 -8.22 -9.61
C MET A 358 -6.15 -9.49 -10.33
N HIS A 359 -5.06 -10.08 -9.87
CA HIS A 359 -4.58 -11.32 -10.47
C HIS A 359 -5.62 -12.44 -10.30
N PRO A 360 -5.80 -13.33 -11.28
CA PRO A 360 -6.86 -14.33 -11.23
C PRO A 360 -6.64 -15.44 -10.17
N THR A 361 -5.43 -15.57 -9.59
CA THR A 361 -5.10 -16.69 -8.70
C THR A 361 -4.18 -16.37 -7.52
N ASN A 362 -3.48 -15.22 -7.48
CA ASN A 362 -2.44 -15.01 -6.47
C ASN A 362 -2.68 -13.82 -5.52
N GLN A 363 -3.88 -13.29 -5.43
CA GLN A 363 -4.30 -12.19 -4.55
C GLN A 363 -3.59 -10.84 -4.77
N HIS A 364 -2.76 -10.70 -5.78
CA HIS A 364 -2.02 -9.46 -6.08
C HIS A 364 -2.68 -8.64 -7.17
N THR A 365 -2.18 -7.41 -7.35
CA THR A 365 -2.68 -6.48 -8.36
C THR A 365 -1.69 -6.31 -9.51
N LEU A 366 -2.14 -6.50 -10.76
CA LEU A 366 -1.40 -6.11 -11.94
C LEU A 366 -1.37 -4.58 -12.01
N LYS A 367 -0.18 -3.99 -12.06
CA LYS A 367 0.06 -2.54 -12.02
C LYS A 367 1.18 -2.14 -12.98
N PRO A 368 1.20 -0.89 -13.47
CA PRO A 368 2.38 -0.38 -14.16
C PRO A 368 3.53 -0.18 -13.16
N VAL A 369 4.75 -0.14 -13.66
CA VAL A 369 5.95 0.23 -12.88
C VAL A 369 6.44 1.59 -13.35
N TYR A 370 6.73 2.47 -12.41
CA TYR A 370 7.31 3.78 -12.70
C TYR A 370 8.59 3.99 -11.88
N ILE A 371 9.53 4.74 -12.47
CA ILE A 371 10.63 5.36 -11.73
C ILE A 371 10.46 6.85 -11.84
N GLY A 372 10.51 7.53 -10.71
CA GLY A 372 10.39 8.97 -10.58
C GLY A 372 11.67 9.59 -10.06
N GLU A 373 12.04 10.73 -10.64
CA GLU A 373 13.12 11.62 -10.20
C GLU A 373 12.54 12.72 -9.31
N ILE A 374 13.14 12.94 -8.15
CA ILE A 374 12.72 13.98 -7.19
C ILE A 374 12.98 15.38 -7.78
N LEU A 375 11.93 16.18 -7.81
CA LEU A 375 11.97 17.59 -8.24
C LEU A 375 12.03 18.55 -7.05
N LYS A 376 12.48 19.77 -7.26
CA LYS A 376 12.51 20.87 -6.26
C LYS A 376 11.16 21.15 -5.60
N SER A 377 10.07 20.78 -6.25
CA SER A 377 8.71 20.92 -5.74
C SER A 377 8.28 19.86 -4.72
N GLY A 378 9.11 18.84 -4.46
CA GLY A 378 8.75 17.67 -3.69
C GLY A 378 7.81 16.71 -4.45
N GLN A 379 7.72 16.86 -5.75
CA GLN A 379 7.02 15.97 -6.66
C GLN A 379 8.02 15.13 -7.46
N PHE A 380 7.53 14.13 -8.17
CA PHE A 380 8.35 13.30 -9.04
C PHE A 380 8.09 13.57 -10.51
N LYS A 381 9.16 13.60 -11.28
CA LYS A 381 9.13 13.48 -12.74
C LYS A 381 9.29 12.01 -13.09
N ILE A 382 8.32 11.42 -13.76
CA ILE A 382 8.42 10.05 -14.25
C ILE A 382 9.50 9.99 -15.34
N VAL A 383 10.55 9.21 -15.10
CA VAL A 383 11.68 9.01 -16.01
C VAL A 383 11.66 7.63 -16.66
N TYR A 384 10.91 6.68 -16.08
CA TYR A 384 10.66 5.36 -16.64
C TYR A 384 9.20 4.94 -16.39
N ALA A 385 8.62 4.25 -17.35
CA ALA A 385 7.32 3.59 -17.22
C ALA A 385 7.37 2.24 -17.96
N SER A 386 6.82 1.20 -17.34
CA SER A 386 6.66 -0.10 -17.99
C SER A 386 5.69 -0.02 -19.18
N ASP A 387 5.82 -0.95 -20.12
CA ASP A 387 4.85 -1.13 -21.21
C ASP A 387 3.60 -1.86 -20.67
N GLY A 388 2.67 -1.07 -20.11
CA GLY A 388 1.41 -1.56 -19.55
C GLY A 388 1.53 -2.17 -18.16
N LEU A 389 0.59 -3.08 -17.86
CA LEU A 389 0.48 -3.73 -16.56
C LEU A 389 1.48 -4.87 -16.43
N VAL A 390 2.28 -4.85 -15.39
CA VAL A 390 3.19 -5.95 -15.02
C VAL A 390 2.44 -6.95 -14.14
N SER A 391 2.52 -8.23 -14.51
CA SER A 391 1.96 -9.32 -13.69
C SER A 391 2.79 -9.50 -12.42
N PRO A 392 2.16 -9.54 -11.23
CA PRO A 392 2.88 -9.69 -9.98
C PRO A 392 3.34 -11.13 -9.74
N ASP A 393 4.57 -11.28 -9.25
CA ASP A 393 5.10 -12.54 -8.74
C ASP A 393 5.04 -12.56 -7.22
N SER A 394 4.34 -13.54 -6.62
CA SER A 394 4.29 -13.72 -5.17
C SER A 394 5.64 -14.18 -4.62
N TYR A 395 6.40 -14.93 -5.42
CA TYR A 395 7.71 -15.48 -5.10
C TYR A 395 8.68 -15.11 -6.21
N SER A 396 9.87 -14.64 -5.85
CA SER A 396 10.88 -14.21 -6.80
C SER A 396 11.51 -15.39 -7.54
N SER A 397 11.48 -15.38 -8.86
CA SER A 397 12.18 -16.40 -9.68
C SER A 397 13.69 -16.41 -9.47
N TYR A 398 14.29 -15.34 -8.97
CA TYR A 398 15.70 -15.27 -8.61
C TYR A 398 16.03 -16.05 -7.33
N LEU A 399 15.06 -16.20 -6.41
CA LEU A 399 15.20 -17.02 -5.20
C LEU A 399 14.69 -18.45 -5.41
N TRP A 400 13.81 -18.65 -6.38
CA TRP A 400 13.18 -19.92 -6.73
C TRP A 400 13.39 -20.26 -8.20
N PRO A 401 14.66 -20.47 -8.65
CA PRO A 401 14.95 -20.68 -10.07
C PRO A 401 14.29 -21.94 -10.65
N ASP A 402 13.99 -22.92 -9.81
CA ASP A 402 13.34 -24.18 -10.21
C ASP A 402 11.80 -24.06 -10.29
N GLY A 403 11.22 -22.90 -9.91
CA GLY A 403 9.78 -22.66 -9.90
C GLY A 403 8.98 -23.45 -8.86
N ASN A 404 9.65 -24.09 -7.91
CA ASN A 404 9.02 -24.86 -6.83
C ASN A 404 8.53 -23.93 -5.70
N PHE A 405 7.60 -23.04 -6.02
CA PHE A 405 7.08 -22.06 -5.07
C PHE A 405 6.31 -22.70 -3.92
N PRO A 406 6.38 -22.13 -2.70
CA PRO A 406 5.49 -22.54 -1.60
C PRO A 406 4.03 -22.42 -1.98
N LYS A 407 3.20 -23.29 -1.40
CA LYS A 407 1.75 -23.19 -1.57
C LYS A 407 1.22 -21.95 -0.82
N PRO A 408 0.09 -21.38 -1.25
CA PRO A 408 -0.61 -20.35 -0.47
C PRO A 408 -0.95 -20.85 0.93
N THR A 409 -1.10 -19.92 1.88
CA THR A 409 -1.54 -20.21 3.25
C THR A 409 -2.97 -19.72 3.49
N GLY A 410 -3.57 -20.09 4.62
CA GLY A 410 -4.89 -19.60 5.05
C GLY A 410 -6.05 -20.13 4.20
N GLY A 411 -7.05 -19.28 4.01
CA GLY A 411 -8.30 -19.62 3.31
C GLY A 411 -9.35 -20.27 4.21
N PRO A 412 -10.50 -20.67 3.62
CA PRO A 412 -11.64 -21.21 4.39
C PRO A 412 -11.32 -22.51 5.13
N ASN A 413 -10.35 -23.28 4.63
CA ASN A 413 -9.94 -24.56 5.21
C ASN A 413 -8.64 -24.46 6.02
N GLY A 414 -7.96 -23.29 6.01
CA GLY A 414 -6.68 -23.08 6.68
C GLY A 414 -5.48 -23.77 6.01
N ASP A 415 -5.67 -24.41 4.87
CA ASP A 415 -4.66 -25.24 4.17
C ASP A 415 -4.19 -24.65 2.83
N GLY A 416 -4.57 -23.40 2.55
CA GLY A 416 -4.26 -22.72 1.28
C GLY A 416 -5.14 -23.15 0.11
N SER A 417 -6.26 -23.82 0.36
CA SER A 417 -7.26 -24.15 -0.66
C SER A 417 -8.50 -23.24 -0.57
N LEU A 418 -9.20 -23.04 -1.73
CA LEU A 418 -10.41 -22.21 -1.87
C LEU A 418 -11.70 -23.05 -1.83
#